data_e31ca9ee44dd5e46a64de918df7cf6fd
#
_entry.id   e31ca9ee44dd5e46a64de918df7cf6fd
#
_cell.length_a   1.000
_cell.length_b   1.000
_cell.length_c   1.000
_cell.angle_alpha   90.00
_cell.angle_beta   90.00
_cell.angle_gamma   90.00
#
_symmetry.space_group_name_H-M   'P 1'
#
loop_
_entity.id
_entity.type
_entity.pdbx_description
1 polymer ?
#
loop_
_entity_poly.entity_id
_entity_poly.type
_entity_poly.pdbx_seq_one_letter_code
_entity_poly.pdbx_strand_id
1 'polypeptide(L)'
;MERLIEQWWHHPRLSNESKPAMMLSLCSPNAPAERVRETVWMYSQGAPSVFVGDLVYYGIEHDLRDTAKDIDTSKCMLYVLGGDYDWSAYPAACKELCDAVKGSSYTLMEGMGHFPMSEDPKKFKEYLLPVLDRIQSEFDKAS
;
A
#
# COMPACT_ATOMS: atom_id res chain seq x y z
N MET A 1 -14.09 -0.76 15.61
CA MET A 1 -13.52 -1.36 14.38
C MET A 1 -13.87 -2.86 14.31
N GLU A 2 -13.44 -3.68 15.25
CA GLU A 2 -13.71 -5.14 15.31
C GLU A 2 -15.16 -5.53 15.01
N ARG A 3 -16.12 -4.93 15.70
CA ARG A 3 -17.55 -5.24 15.54
C ARG A 3 -18.07 -4.97 14.13
N LEU A 4 -17.55 -3.97 13.45
CA LEU A 4 -17.89 -3.67 12.05
C LEU A 4 -17.31 -4.71 11.09
N ILE A 5 -16.07 -5.12 11.32
CA ILE A 5 -15.38 -6.14 10.52
C ILE A 5 -16.09 -7.48 10.70
N GLU A 6 -16.46 -7.82 11.95
CA GLU A 6 -17.20 -9.03 12.26
C GLU A 6 -18.58 -9.06 11.58
N GLN A 7 -19.32 -7.96 11.63
CA GLN A 7 -20.61 -7.85 10.93
C GLN A 7 -20.46 -7.98 9.42
N TRP A 8 -19.43 -7.40 8.87
CA TRP A 8 -19.12 -7.49 7.44
C TRP A 8 -18.77 -8.91 7.02
N TRP A 9 -18.01 -9.62 7.85
CA TRP A 9 -17.70 -11.04 7.67
C TRP A 9 -18.96 -11.90 7.55
N HIS A 10 -19.89 -11.71 8.44
CA HIS A 10 -21.13 -12.49 8.46
C HIS A 10 -22.15 -12.08 7.40
N HIS A 11 -21.85 -11.07 6.59
CA HIS A 11 -22.73 -10.61 5.54
C HIS A 11 -22.03 -10.70 4.15
N PRO A 12 -22.02 -11.90 3.52
CA PRO A 12 -21.25 -12.15 2.29
C PRO A 12 -21.58 -11.18 1.15
N ARG A 13 -22.86 -10.81 1.02
CA ARG A 13 -23.30 -9.87 -0.01
C ARG A 13 -22.71 -8.49 0.21
N LEU A 14 -22.72 -7.98 1.44
CA LEU A 14 -22.14 -6.69 1.77
C LEU A 14 -20.63 -6.67 1.48
N SER A 15 -19.91 -7.71 1.89
CA SER A 15 -18.49 -7.86 1.58
C SER A 15 -18.21 -7.88 0.08
N ASN A 16 -18.98 -8.64 -0.69
CA ASN A 16 -18.80 -8.78 -2.14
C ASN A 16 -19.14 -7.51 -2.92
N GLU A 17 -20.10 -6.71 -2.45
CA GLU A 17 -20.50 -5.46 -3.12
C GLU A 17 -19.62 -4.29 -2.70
N SER A 18 -19.20 -4.20 -1.43
CA SER A 18 -18.39 -3.08 -0.93
C SER A 18 -16.92 -3.19 -1.31
N LYS A 19 -16.35 -4.39 -1.41
CA LYS A 19 -14.95 -4.60 -1.76
C LYS A 19 -14.58 -4.00 -3.13
N PRO A 20 -15.30 -4.28 -4.23
CA PRO A 20 -15.03 -3.63 -5.51
C PRO A 20 -15.10 -2.10 -5.46
N ALA A 21 -16.08 -1.54 -4.74
CA ALA A 21 -16.23 -0.10 -4.60
C ALA A 21 -15.06 0.53 -3.82
N MET A 22 -14.58 -0.16 -2.78
CA MET A 22 -13.41 0.27 -2.01
C MET A 22 -12.15 0.25 -2.88
N MET A 23 -11.92 -0.83 -3.64
CA MET A 23 -10.77 -0.92 -4.55
C MET A 23 -10.81 0.15 -5.64
N LEU A 24 -11.99 0.44 -6.18
CA LEU A 24 -12.18 1.54 -7.12
C LEU A 24 -11.75 2.89 -6.52
N SER A 25 -12.13 3.14 -5.26
CA SER A 25 -11.81 4.41 -4.59
C SER A 25 -10.32 4.56 -4.22
N LEU A 26 -9.56 3.47 -4.21
CA LEU A 26 -8.12 3.45 -3.95
C LEU A 26 -7.29 3.71 -5.22
N CYS A 27 -7.87 3.52 -6.41
CA CYS A 27 -7.19 3.83 -7.65
C CYS A 27 -7.10 5.34 -7.90
N SER A 28 -6.02 5.77 -8.53
CA SER A 28 -5.90 7.14 -9.02
C SER A 28 -6.98 7.46 -10.05
N PRO A 29 -7.59 8.66 -10.02
CA PRO A 29 -8.51 9.11 -11.06
C PRO A 29 -7.80 9.30 -12.42
N ASN A 30 -6.47 9.34 -12.44
CA ASN A 30 -5.67 9.44 -13.65
C ASN A 30 -5.38 8.07 -14.30
N ALA A 31 -5.67 6.97 -13.59
CA ALA A 31 -5.41 5.63 -14.11
C ALA A 31 -6.34 5.32 -15.30
N PRO A 32 -5.85 4.63 -16.35
CA PRO A 32 -6.68 4.19 -17.45
C PRO A 32 -7.84 3.31 -16.98
N ALA A 33 -9.05 3.57 -17.47
CA ALA A 33 -10.26 2.87 -17.03
C ALA A 33 -10.18 1.33 -17.17
N GLU A 34 -9.44 0.83 -18.16
CA GLU A 34 -9.18 -0.60 -18.33
C GLU A 34 -8.35 -1.18 -17.19
N ARG A 35 -7.32 -0.46 -16.72
CA ARG A 35 -6.47 -0.85 -15.61
C ARG A 35 -7.23 -0.86 -14.29
N VAL A 36 -8.04 0.17 -14.08
CA VAL A 36 -8.93 0.24 -12.92
C VAL A 36 -9.88 -0.95 -12.90
N ARG A 37 -10.55 -1.28 -14.03
CA ARG A 37 -11.44 -2.43 -14.13
C ARG A 37 -10.72 -3.75 -13.87
N GLU A 38 -9.52 -3.93 -14.39
CA GLU A 38 -8.70 -5.13 -14.16
C GLU A 38 -8.35 -5.28 -12.66
N THR A 39 -7.92 -4.21 -12.01
CA THR A 39 -7.60 -4.20 -10.58
C THR A 39 -8.83 -4.57 -9.73
N VAL A 40 -9.95 -3.92 -9.98
CA VAL A 40 -11.22 -4.19 -9.27
C VAL A 40 -11.68 -5.64 -9.50
N TRP A 41 -11.53 -6.15 -10.73
CA TRP A 41 -11.87 -7.53 -11.06
C TRP A 41 -10.99 -8.54 -10.32
N MET A 42 -9.68 -8.31 -10.24
CA MET A 42 -8.76 -9.18 -9.47
C MET A 42 -9.20 -9.29 -8.00
N TYR A 43 -9.50 -8.18 -7.37
CA TYR A 43 -9.94 -8.16 -5.98
C TYR A 43 -11.32 -8.80 -5.77
N SER A 44 -12.22 -8.74 -6.75
CA SER A 44 -13.53 -9.36 -6.64
C SER A 44 -13.49 -10.89 -6.65
N GLN A 45 -12.38 -11.49 -7.08
CA GLN A 45 -12.21 -12.96 -7.09
C GLN A 45 -11.73 -13.51 -5.73
N GLY A 46 -11.17 -12.67 -4.85
CA GLY A 46 -10.70 -13.10 -3.53
C GLY A 46 -11.84 -13.52 -2.62
N ALA A 47 -11.64 -14.61 -1.86
CA ALA A 47 -12.61 -15.04 -0.86
C ALA A 47 -12.86 -13.92 0.17
N PRO A 48 -14.10 -13.71 0.63
CA PRO A 48 -14.42 -12.68 1.62
C PRO A 48 -13.55 -12.77 2.88
N SER A 49 -13.23 -14.00 3.32
CA SER A 49 -12.40 -14.26 4.49
C SER A 49 -10.97 -13.72 4.38
N VAL A 50 -10.38 -13.74 3.20
CA VAL A 50 -9.02 -13.19 3.00
C VAL A 50 -9.03 -11.69 3.24
N PHE A 51 -9.94 -10.97 2.59
CA PHE A 51 -10.02 -9.53 2.72
C PHE A 51 -10.36 -9.05 4.15
N VAL A 52 -11.21 -9.79 4.85
CA VAL A 52 -11.50 -9.49 6.27
C VAL A 52 -10.29 -9.76 7.15
N GLY A 53 -9.56 -10.85 6.90
CA GLY A 53 -8.30 -11.14 7.60
C GLY A 53 -7.28 -10.01 7.42
N ASP A 54 -7.14 -9.50 6.21
CA ASP A 54 -6.27 -8.36 5.93
C ASP A 54 -6.69 -7.10 6.70
N LEU A 55 -7.99 -6.80 6.77
CA LEU A 55 -8.49 -5.64 7.52
C LEU A 55 -8.25 -5.78 9.04
N VAL A 56 -8.38 -6.99 9.59
CA VAL A 56 -8.06 -7.28 11.01
C VAL A 56 -6.57 -7.07 11.24
N TYR A 57 -5.75 -7.64 10.38
CA TYR A 57 -4.29 -7.51 10.48
C TYR A 57 -3.86 -6.04 10.44
N TYR A 58 -4.27 -5.28 9.41
CA TYR A 58 -3.86 -3.88 9.27
C TYR A 58 -4.50 -2.94 10.28
N GLY A 59 -5.74 -3.18 10.66
CA GLY A 59 -6.50 -2.25 11.49
C GLY A 59 -6.43 -2.51 13.00
N ILE A 60 -6.03 -3.71 13.41
CA ILE A 60 -6.12 -4.15 14.80
C ILE A 60 -4.79 -4.75 15.30
N GLU A 61 -4.21 -5.71 14.56
CA GLU A 61 -3.09 -6.50 15.06
C GLU A 61 -1.73 -5.86 14.75
N HIS A 62 -1.60 -5.13 13.66
CA HIS A 62 -0.34 -4.60 13.16
C HIS A 62 -0.21 -3.09 13.36
N ASP A 63 -0.26 -2.65 14.62
CA ASP A 63 -0.02 -1.24 14.97
C ASP A 63 1.46 -0.99 15.26
N LEU A 64 2.14 -0.35 14.34
CA LEU A 64 3.57 -0.04 14.45
C LEU A 64 3.86 1.37 15.00
N ARG A 65 2.85 2.16 15.40
CA ARG A 65 3.06 3.56 15.81
C ARG A 65 4.08 3.72 16.93
N ASP A 66 4.11 2.79 17.88
CA ASP A 66 5.03 2.83 19.01
C ASP A 66 6.38 2.16 18.72
N THR A 67 6.47 1.24 17.75
CA THR A 67 7.62 0.38 17.48
C THR A 67 8.35 0.68 16.18
N ALA A 68 7.76 1.46 15.26
CA ALA A 68 8.41 1.82 13.99
C ALA A 68 9.80 2.45 14.19
N LYS A 69 9.98 3.26 15.23
CA LYS A 69 11.27 3.87 15.62
C LYS A 69 12.38 2.87 15.92
N ASP A 70 12.03 1.62 16.24
CA ASP A 70 12.95 0.56 16.60
C ASP A 70 13.47 -0.20 15.37
N ILE A 71 13.00 0.14 14.17
CA ILE A 71 13.48 -0.41 12.90
C ILE A 71 14.92 0.05 12.67
N ASP A 72 15.85 -0.90 12.64
CA ASP A 72 17.27 -0.67 12.43
C ASP A 72 17.60 -0.66 10.94
N THR A 73 17.63 0.53 10.36
CA THR A 73 17.93 0.71 8.93
C THR A 73 19.38 0.42 8.54
N SER A 74 20.27 0.23 9.50
CA SER A 74 21.64 -0.25 9.22
C SER A 74 21.66 -1.74 8.81
N LYS A 75 20.63 -2.49 9.19
CA LYS A 75 20.44 -3.91 8.84
C LYS A 75 19.57 -4.10 7.62
N CYS A 76 18.55 -3.26 7.47
CA CYS A 76 17.61 -3.34 6.37
C CYS A 76 17.09 -1.93 6.05
N MET A 77 17.52 -1.36 4.95
CA MET A 77 17.06 -0.04 4.50
C MET A 77 15.55 -0.05 4.21
N LEU A 78 14.89 1.03 4.60
CA LEU A 78 13.47 1.25 4.34
C LEU A 78 13.29 2.36 3.30
N TYR A 79 12.69 2.00 2.16
CA TYR A 79 12.27 2.93 1.11
C TYR A 79 10.75 2.88 0.99
N VAL A 80 10.10 4.00 1.18
CA VAL A 80 8.64 4.14 1.09
C VAL A 80 8.28 4.88 -0.19
N LEU A 81 7.49 4.23 -1.05
CA LEU A 81 6.94 4.83 -2.27
C LEU A 81 5.42 4.95 -2.06
N GLY A 82 4.89 6.16 -1.92
CA GLY A 82 3.47 6.40 -1.66
C GLY A 82 2.81 7.22 -2.75
N GLY A 83 1.62 6.81 -3.19
CA GLY A 83 0.83 7.54 -4.17
C GLY A 83 0.11 8.74 -3.55
N ASP A 84 -0.02 9.84 -4.30
CA ASP A 84 -0.71 11.04 -3.83
C ASP A 84 -2.25 10.89 -3.79
N TYR A 85 -2.79 9.91 -4.50
CA TYR A 85 -4.21 9.55 -4.47
C TYR A 85 -4.55 8.36 -3.56
N ASP A 86 -3.55 7.77 -2.89
CA ASP A 86 -3.80 6.71 -1.91
C ASP A 86 -4.33 7.30 -0.60
N TRP A 87 -5.62 7.10 -0.34
CA TRP A 87 -6.23 7.57 0.89
C TRP A 87 -6.01 6.61 2.08
N SER A 88 -5.58 5.36 1.84
CA SER A 88 -5.32 4.36 2.89
C SER A 88 -3.91 4.50 3.46
N ALA A 89 -2.92 4.62 2.58
CA ALA A 89 -1.53 4.94 2.93
C ALA A 89 -1.20 6.36 2.41
N TYR A 90 -1.96 7.33 2.89
CA TYR A 90 -1.89 8.71 2.41
C TYR A 90 -0.51 9.36 2.66
N PRO A 91 -0.13 10.37 1.86
CA PRO A 91 1.22 10.94 1.87
C PRO A 91 1.73 11.38 3.25
N ALA A 92 0.85 11.95 4.08
CA ALA A 92 1.24 12.36 5.42
C ALA A 92 1.59 11.17 6.33
N ALA A 93 0.86 10.04 6.24
CA ALA A 93 1.17 8.83 7.00
C ALA A 93 2.49 8.20 6.54
N CYS A 94 2.76 8.17 5.23
CA CYS A 94 4.03 7.70 4.69
C CYS A 94 5.21 8.56 5.20
N LYS A 95 5.01 9.88 5.23
CA LYS A 95 6.01 10.80 5.76
C LYS A 95 6.20 10.61 7.26
N GLU A 96 5.15 10.48 8.04
CA GLU A 96 5.19 10.23 9.48
C GLU A 96 5.96 8.95 9.80
N LEU A 97 5.74 7.87 9.05
CA LEU A 97 6.51 6.64 9.17
C LEU A 97 8.00 6.90 8.94
N CYS A 98 8.37 7.62 7.88
CA CYS A 98 9.76 7.91 7.59
C CYS A 98 10.40 8.88 8.60
N ASP A 99 9.63 9.80 9.17
CA ASP A 99 10.10 10.66 10.25
C ASP A 99 10.39 9.86 11.55
N ALA A 100 9.63 8.78 11.78
CA ALA A 100 9.83 7.88 12.91
C ALA A 100 11.00 6.91 12.70
N VAL A 101 11.21 6.42 11.47
CA VAL A 101 12.28 5.46 11.13
C VAL A 101 13.52 6.17 10.64
N LYS A 102 14.49 6.36 11.52
CA LYS A 102 15.73 7.05 11.19
C LYS A 102 16.50 6.34 10.06
N GLY A 103 16.84 7.07 9.03
CA GLY A 103 17.59 6.54 7.86
C GLY A 103 16.71 5.98 6.76
N SER A 104 15.39 5.97 6.92
CA SER A 104 14.44 5.66 5.83
C SER A 104 14.35 6.79 4.81
N SER A 105 13.74 6.52 3.68
CA SER A 105 13.45 7.56 2.68
C SER A 105 12.02 7.43 2.16
N TYR A 106 11.39 8.57 1.85
CA TYR A 106 10.07 8.66 1.27
C TYR A 106 10.11 9.32 -0.10
N THR A 107 9.41 8.73 -1.06
CA THR A 107 9.19 9.32 -2.39
C THR A 107 7.71 9.35 -2.68
N LEU A 108 7.18 10.54 -2.95
CA LEU A 108 5.81 10.71 -3.41
C LEU A 108 5.71 10.34 -4.89
N MET A 109 4.81 9.43 -5.23
CA MET A 109 4.49 9.06 -6.60
C MET A 109 3.29 9.90 -7.06
N GLU A 110 3.58 11.02 -7.73
CA GLU A 110 2.56 11.95 -8.20
C GLU A 110 1.61 11.30 -9.21
N GLY A 111 0.31 11.51 -9.05
CA GLY A 111 -0.73 10.99 -9.93
C GLY A 111 -1.00 9.49 -9.79
N MET A 112 -0.45 8.83 -8.77
CA MET A 112 -0.62 7.40 -8.52
C MET A 112 -1.54 7.17 -7.31
N GLY A 113 -2.29 6.07 -7.35
CA GLY A 113 -3.09 5.60 -6.22
C GLY A 113 -2.41 4.46 -5.47
N HIS A 114 -3.23 3.60 -4.88
CA HIS A 114 -2.79 2.46 -4.07
C HIS A 114 -2.15 1.31 -4.88
N PHE A 115 -2.47 1.22 -6.16
CA PHE A 115 -2.02 0.14 -7.04
C PHE A 115 -1.11 0.64 -8.17
N PRO A 116 -0.02 1.37 -7.87
CA PRO A 116 0.78 2.05 -8.88
C PRO A 116 1.30 1.11 -9.97
N MET A 117 1.67 -0.13 -9.61
CA MET A 117 2.13 -1.16 -10.54
C MET A 117 1.05 -1.60 -11.55
N SER A 118 -0.23 -1.48 -11.20
CA SER A 118 -1.36 -1.82 -12.06
C SER A 118 -1.91 -0.60 -12.78
N GLU A 119 -1.93 0.56 -12.13
CA GLU A 119 -2.49 1.81 -12.65
C GLU A 119 -1.66 2.38 -13.80
N ASP A 120 -0.36 2.53 -13.59
CA ASP A 120 0.60 2.97 -14.61
C ASP A 120 1.96 2.30 -14.40
N PRO A 121 2.18 1.09 -14.96
CA PRO A 121 3.43 0.37 -14.83
C PRO A 121 4.66 1.12 -15.34
N LYS A 122 4.49 2.00 -16.34
CA LYS A 122 5.62 2.76 -16.89
C LYS A 122 6.07 3.83 -15.90
N LYS A 123 5.12 4.61 -15.42
CA LYS A 123 5.39 5.65 -14.43
C LYS A 123 5.86 5.06 -13.10
N PHE A 124 5.28 3.95 -12.66
CA PHE A 124 5.75 3.25 -11.47
C PHE A 124 7.23 2.85 -11.57
N LYS A 125 7.68 2.36 -12.72
CA LYS A 125 9.09 2.03 -12.94
C LYS A 125 10.02 3.23 -12.79
N GLU A 126 9.58 4.43 -13.16
CA GLU A 126 10.38 5.65 -13.02
C GLU A 126 10.70 5.96 -11.53
N TYR A 127 9.80 5.57 -10.62
CA TYR A 127 10.03 5.68 -9.18
C TYR A 127 10.76 4.47 -8.58
N LEU A 128 10.44 3.27 -9.06
CA LEU A 128 10.97 2.02 -8.50
C LEU A 128 12.43 1.78 -8.90
N LEU A 129 12.78 1.95 -10.18
CA LEU A 129 14.12 1.59 -10.67
C LEU A 129 15.24 2.35 -9.94
N PRO A 130 15.15 3.66 -9.68
CA PRO A 130 16.19 4.37 -8.92
C PRO A 130 16.39 3.82 -7.50
N VAL A 131 15.32 3.30 -6.86
CA VAL A 131 15.42 2.66 -5.55
C VAL A 131 16.15 1.33 -5.65
N LEU A 132 15.83 0.51 -6.66
CA LEU A 132 16.52 -0.77 -6.88
C LEU A 132 18.00 -0.57 -7.21
N ASP A 133 18.33 0.41 -8.05
CA ASP A 133 19.71 0.76 -8.39
C ASP A 133 20.51 1.21 -7.15
N ARG A 134 19.86 1.97 -6.27
CA ARG A 134 20.46 2.37 -5.01
C ARG A 134 20.69 1.18 -4.09
N ILE A 135 19.72 0.29 -3.93
CA ILE A 135 19.86 -0.93 -3.14
C ILE A 135 21.02 -1.78 -3.68
N GLN A 136 21.12 -1.98 -5.00
CA GLN A 136 22.19 -2.72 -5.62
C GLN A 136 23.57 -2.06 -5.34
N SER A 137 23.65 -0.74 -5.51
CA SER A 137 24.90 0.00 -5.24
C SER A 137 25.35 -0.06 -3.78
N GLU A 138 24.40 -0.07 -2.84
CA GLU A 138 24.71 -0.20 -1.41
C GLU A 138 25.17 -1.62 -1.07
N PHE A 139 24.53 -2.65 -1.66
CA PHE A 139 24.94 -4.05 -1.51
C PHE A 139 26.36 -4.29 -2.06
N ASP A 140 26.64 -3.79 -3.25
CA ASP A 140 27.96 -3.97 -3.90
C ASP A 140 29.12 -3.30 -3.10
N LYS A 141 28.83 -2.23 -2.35
CA LYS A 141 29.82 -1.56 -1.48
C LYS A 141 30.06 -2.29 -0.17
N ALA A 142 29.10 -3.11 0.26
CA ALA A 142 29.17 -3.86 1.52
C ALA A 142 29.78 -5.27 1.34
N SER A 143 29.90 -5.72 0.09
CA SER A 143 30.47 -7.02 -0.30
C SER A 143 31.96 -6.90 -0.59
#